data_c622a52e191dde4556a659f2c0f257e4
#
_entry.id   c622a52e191dde4556a659f2c0f257e4
#
_cell.length_a   1.000
_cell.length_b   1.000
_cell.length_c   1.000
_cell.angle_alpha   90.00
_cell.angle_beta   90.00
_cell.angle_gamma   90.00
#
_symmetry.space_group_name_H-M   'P 1'
#
loop_
_entity.id
_entity.type
_entity.pdbx_description
1 polymer ?
#
loop_
_entity_poly.entity_id
_entity_poly.type
_entity_poly.pdbx_seq_one_letter_code
_entity_poly.pdbx_strand_id
1 'polypeptide(L)'
;MDTNAFQRWNTYLANIIAHVGEPIFFQQVFAAIEAQVPVAFPQAWLYHRDLPPKLLDHKIPKEAYGSQVDEYLEGPYREDPFFKISLNSPRNNCYRLSRLVTGDFEDSSYHQNYYASTGTVDEAIIVTRLGDGSVVNISLMRHENQGEFSEGEYNWLYSISQVIAELIDLHTRREEFVESNLLQPGVDHHIQQGFESFGSSYVSDREQEVLELLLRGYGADTSAEKLDISLETVRRHRKSIYKKLDVNSQADLFALFINAIPYVAQAKGEDPLKIYMN
;
A
#
# COMPACT_ATOMS: atom_id res chain seq x y z
N MET A 1 -3.19 -30.03 -22.70
CA MET A 1 -2.19 -28.96 -22.72
C MET A 1 -1.17 -29.33 -23.79
N ASP A 2 -0.91 -28.44 -24.73
CA ASP A 2 0.12 -28.70 -25.74
C ASP A 2 1.49 -28.78 -25.05
N THR A 3 2.28 -29.82 -25.35
CA THR A 3 3.60 -30.06 -24.75
C THR A 3 4.53 -28.84 -24.93
N ASN A 4 4.42 -28.17 -26.06
CA ASN A 4 5.20 -26.97 -26.38
C ASN A 4 4.79 -25.76 -25.50
N ALA A 5 3.50 -25.60 -25.20
CA ALA A 5 3.00 -24.55 -24.33
C ALA A 5 3.47 -24.76 -22.89
N PHE A 6 3.45 -26.02 -22.42
CA PHE A 6 3.96 -26.38 -21.10
C PHE A 6 5.47 -26.14 -20.96
N GLN A 7 6.25 -26.52 -21.97
CA GLN A 7 7.70 -26.27 -21.97
C GLN A 7 8.02 -24.78 -21.96
N ARG A 8 7.33 -23.97 -22.77
CA ARG A 8 7.50 -22.51 -22.75
C ARG A 8 7.19 -21.92 -21.37
N TRP A 9 6.05 -22.31 -20.79
CA TRP A 9 5.69 -21.87 -19.44
C TRP A 9 6.79 -22.20 -18.41
N ASN A 10 7.31 -23.44 -18.42
CA ASN A 10 8.36 -23.85 -17.49
C ASN A 10 9.65 -23.01 -17.67
N THR A 11 9.98 -22.61 -18.90
CA THR A 11 11.12 -21.73 -19.15
C THR A 11 10.91 -20.35 -18.53
N TYR A 12 9.72 -19.76 -18.69
CA TYR A 12 9.40 -18.48 -18.05
C TYR A 12 9.35 -18.62 -16.53
N LEU A 13 8.77 -19.67 -16.00
CA LEU A 13 8.71 -19.92 -14.56
C LEU A 13 10.11 -20.04 -13.96
N ALA A 14 11.02 -20.78 -14.61
CA ALA A 14 12.42 -20.86 -14.17
C ALA A 14 13.10 -19.48 -14.16
N ASN A 15 12.78 -18.63 -15.14
CA ASN A 15 13.31 -17.27 -15.20
C ASN A 15 12.75 -16.37 -14.08
N ILE A 16 11.45 -16.47 -13.78
CA ILE A 16 10.86 -15.75 -12.62
C ILE A 16 11.56 -16.19 -11.32
N ILE A 17 11.73 -17.50 -11.11
CA ILE A 17 12.39 -18.06 -9.92
C ILE A 17 13.83 -17.52 -9.77
N ALA A 18 14.58 -17.46 -10.87
CA ALA A 18 15.96 -16.98 -10.87
C ALA A 18 16.09 -15.50 -10.42
N HIS A 19 15.04 -14.70 -10.59
CA HIS A 19 15.03 -13.28 -10.27
C HIS A 19 14.23 -12.93 -8.99
N VAL A 20 13.89 -13.93 -8.18
CA VAL A 20 13.25 -13.69 -6.87
C VAL A 20 14.20 -12.89 -5.96
N GLY A 21 13.74 -11.73 -5.51
CA GLY A 21 14.51 -10.77 -4.71
C GLY A 21 15.24 -9.71 -5.54
N GLU A 22 15.17 -9.75 -6.86
CA GLU A 22 15.81 -8.76 -7.73
C GLU A 22 14.81 -7.70 -8.24
N PRO A 23 15.23 -6.47 -8.56
CA PRO A 23 14.33 -5.40 -9.03
C PRO A 23 13.56 -5.75 -10.32
N ILE A 24 14.08 -6.65 -11.15
CA ILE A 24 13.46 -7.07 -12.42
C ILE A 24 12.35 -8.14 -12.26
N PHE A 25 12.10 -8.60 -11.05
CA PHE A 25 11.18 -9.72 -10.77
C PHE A 25 9.80 -9.54 -11.40
N PHE A 26 9.13 -8.41 -11.17
CA PHE A 26 7.79 -8.17 -11.72
C PHE A 26 7.80 -8.09 -13.24
N GLN A 27 8.86 -7.55 -13.86
CA GLN A 27 9.02 -7.55 -15.32
C GLN A 27 9.10 -8.97 -15.88
N GLN A 28 9.73 -9.92 -15.16
CA GLN A 28 9.75 -11.34 -15.56
C GLN A 28 8.35 -11.98 -15.42
N VAL A 29 7.59 -11.65 -14.36
CA VAL A 29 6.21 -12.08 -14.21
C VAL A 29 5.35 -11.57 -15.36
N PHE A 30 5.44 -10.30 -15.70
CA PHE A 30 4.69 -9.70 -16.82
C PHE A 30 5.04 -10.37 -18.15
N ALA A 31 6.33 -10.54 -18.44
CA ALA A 31 6.78 -11.20 -19.68
C ALA A 31 6.26 -12.64 -19.79
N ALA A 32 6.22 -13.38 -18.69
CA ALA A 32 5.70 -14.74 -18.66
C ALA A 32 4.18 -14.81 -18.97
N ILE A 33 3.41 -13.86 -18.44
CA ILE A 33 1.96 -13.76 -18.68
C ILE A 33 1.70 -13.33 -20.13
N GLU A 34 2.34 -12.25 -20.59
CA GLU A 34 2.18 -11.70 -21.95
C GLU A 34 2.51 -12.71 -23.04
N ALA A 35 3.45 -13.63 -22.78
CA ALA A 35 3.81 -14.68 -23.73
C ALA A 35 2.71 -15.73 -23.96
N GLN A 36 1.70 -15.77 -23.08
CA GLN A 36 0.60 -16.76 -23.13
C GLN A 36 -0.76 -16.11 -23.36
N VAL A 37 -0.99 -14.94 -22.76
CA VAL A 37 -2.25 -14.22 -22.81
C VAL A 37 -1.97 -12.75 -23.16
N PRO A 38 -2.53 -12.23 -24.26
CA PRO A 38 -2.39 -10.81 -24.57
C PRO A 38 -3.01 -9.97 -23.46
N VAL A 39 -2.23 -9.08 -22.88
CA VAL A 39 -2.67 -8.11 -21.87
C VAL A 39 -2.13 -6.73 -22.23
N ALA A 40 -2.82 -5.69 -21.78
CA ALA A 40 -2.38 -4.30 -21.88
C ALA A 40 -1.91 -3.80 -20.52
N PHE A 41 -0.81 -3.09 -20.52
CA PHE A 41 -0.30 -2.35 -19.36
C PHE A 41 -0.29 -3.13 -18.03
N PRO A 42 0.32 -4.34 -17.97
CA PRO A 42 0.37 -5.09 -16.71
C PRO A 42 1.04 -4.24 -15.62
N GLN A 43 0.48 -4.31 -14.41
CA GLN A 43 0.87 -3.50 -13.26
C GLN A 43 0.97 -4.38 -12.01
N ALA A 44 1.90 -4.05 -11.13
CA ALA A 44 2.00 -4.62 -9.79
C ALA A 44 1.77 -3.53 -8.75
N TRP A 45 0.77 -3.73 -7.90
CA TRP A 45 0.37 -2.80 -6.87
C TRP A 45 0.51 -3.41 -5.48
N LEU A 46 0.96 -2.61 -4.52
CA LEU A 46 0.88 -2.92 -3.09
C LEU A 46 -0.31 -2.20 -2.49
N TYR A 47 -1.23 -2.94 -1.91
CA TYR A 47 -2.41 -2.43 -1.23
C TYR A 47 -2.30 -2.63 0.27
N HIS A 48 -2.62 -1.59 0.99
CA HIS A 48 -2.76 -1.62 2.43
C HIS A 48 -4.13 -1.03 2.81
N ARG A 49 -4.70 -1.49 3.94
CA ARG A 49 -6.07 -1.08 4.33
C ARG A 49 -6.22 0.42 4.53
N ASP A 50 -5.22 1.04 5.12
CA ASP A 50 -5.27 2.40 5.62
C ASP A 50 -4.42 3.38 4.79
N LEU A 51 -3.81 2.91 3.69
CA LEU A 51 -2.90 3.69 2.86
C LEU A 51 -3.36 3.71 1.40
N PRO A 52 -3.04 4.76 0.65
CA PRO A 52 -3.17 4.74 -0.80
C PRO A 52 -2.37 3.59 -1.41
N PRO A 53 -2.82 3.03 -2.54
CA PRO A 53 -2.06 2.04 -3.30
C PRO A 53 -0.66 2.55 -3.65
N LYS A 54 0.34 1.65 -3.62
CA LYS A 54 1.69 1.93 -4.10
C LYS A 54 1.96 1.10 -5.35
N LEU A 55 2.30 1.76 -6.44
CA LEU A 55 2.75 1.08 -7.66
C LEU A 55 4.15 0.51 -7.42
N LEU A 56 4.31 -0.81 -7.59
CA LEU A 56 5.59 -1.51 -7.43
C LEU A 56 6.36 -1.58 -8.75
N ASP A 57 5.65 -1.92 -9.83
CA ASP A 57 6.22 -2.03 -11.17
C ASP A 57 5.10 -2.00 -12.23
N HIS A 58 5.43 -1.66 -13.49
CA HIS A 58 4.44 -1.57 -14.56
C HIS A 58 5.05 -1.62 -15.97
N LYS A 59 4.18 -1.87 -16.96
CA LYS A 59 4.46 -1.66 -18.39
C LYS A 59 3.54 -0.61 -19.02
N ILE A 60 3.10 0.37 -18.25
CA ILE A 60 2.27 1.48 -18.73
C ILE A 60 3.12 2.40 -19.60
N PRO A 61 2.71 2.71 -20.85
CA PRO A 61 3.35 3.71 -21.67
C PRO A 61 3.30 5.09 -21.00
N LYS A 62 4.30 5.91 -21.27
CA LYS A 62 4.42 7.25 -20.66
C LYS A 62 3.17 8.12 -20.89
N GLU A 63 2.55 7.97 -22.05
CA GLU A 63 1.37 8.74 -22.46
C GLU A 63 0.11 8.35 -21.68
N ALA A 64 0.04 7.10 -21.20
CA ALA A 64 -1.09 6.58 -20.42
C ALA A 64 -0.86 6.64 -18.89
N TYR A 65 0.34 7.00 -18.44
CA TYR A 65 0.69 6.95 -17.02
C TYR A 65 -0.21 7.86 -16.16
N GLY A 66 -0.47 9.09 -16.64
CA GLY A 66 -1.33 10.04 -15.92
C GLY A 66 -2.72 9.48 -15.64
N SER A 67 -3.40 8.96 -16.68
CA SER A 67 -4.76 8.41 -16.52
C SER A 67 -4.78 7.08 -15.78
N GLN A 68 -3.76 6.25 -15.92
CA GLN A 68 -3.72 4.92 -15.30
C GLN A 68 -3.23 4.93 -13.85
N VAL A 69 -2.40 5.91 -13.46
CA VAL A 69 -1.75 5.93 -12.15
C VAL A 69 -2.11 7.19 -11.36
N ASP A 70 -1.82 8.39 -11.91
CA ASP A 70 -1.96 9.62 -11.14
C ASP A 70 -3.44 9.88 -10.81
N GLU A 71 -4.33 9.81 -11.80
CA GLU A 71 -5.77 9.96 -11.60
C GLU A 71 -6.35 8.86 -10.68
N TYR A 72 -5.87 7.61 -10.80
CA TYR A 72 -6.29 6.52 -9.92
C TYR A 72 -6.00 6.82 -8.45
N LEU A 73 -4.81 7.32 -8.16
CA LEU A 73 -4.34 7.64 -6.81
C LEU A 73 -5.02 8.88 -6.21
N GLU A 74 -5.59 9.78 -7.00
CA GLU A 74 -6.35 10.95 -6.52
C GLU A 74 -7.64 10.58 -5.80
N GLY A 75 -8.16 9.36 -5.97
CA GLY A 75 -9.35 8.92 -5.23
C GLY A 75 -10.07 7.70 -5.77
N PRO A 76 -10.14 7.46 -7.08
CA PRO A 76 -10.90 6.37 -7.69
C PRO A 76 -10.61 4.98 -7.09
N TYR A 77 -9.38 4.71 -6.65
CA TYR A 77 -9.00 3.43 -6.04
C TYR A 77 -9.92 3.01 -4.89
N ARG A 78 -10.53 3.96 -4.16
CA ARG A 78 -11.43 3.65 -3.04
C ARG A 78 -12.74 2.99 -3.48
N GLU A 79 -13.15 3.25 -4.72
CA GLU A 79 -14.36 2.71 -5.32
C GLU A 79 -14.09 1.47 -6.17
N ASP A 80 -12.82 1.22 -6.51
CA ASP A 80 -12.38 0.09 -7.31
C ASP A 80 -12.81 -1.26 -6.68
N PRO A 81 -13.58 -2.09 -7.42
CA PRO A 81 -13.97 -3.43 -6.97
C PRO A 81 -12.77 -4.32 -6.64
N PHE A 82 -11.67 -4.19 -7.39
CA PHE A 82 -10.49 -4.99 -7.18
C PHE A 82 -9.71 -4.58 -5.93
N PHE A 83 -9.62 -3.29 -5.63
CA PHE A 83 -9.06 -2.81 -4.37
C PHE A 83 -9.83 -3.38 -3.17
N LYS A 84 -11.16 -3.31 -3.22
CA LYS A 84 -12.04 -3.81 -2.16
C LYS A 84 -11.93 -5.33 -1.98
N ILE A 85 -11.97 -6.11 -3.07
CA ILE A 85 -11.89 -7.57 -2.97
C ILE A 85 -10.49 -8.03 -2.52
N SER A 86 -9.43 -7.37 -2.99
CA SER A 86 -8.05 -7.70 -2.62
C SER A 86 -7.84 -7.60 -1.11
N LEU A 87 -8.28 -6.51 -0.49
CA LEU A 87 -8.15 -6.31 0.96
C LEU A 87 -9.02 -7.26 1.79
N ASN A 88 -10.14 -7.74 1.23
CA ASN A 88 -11.08 -8.62 1.92
C ASN A 88 -10.90 -10.11 1.56
N SER A 89 -10.08 -10.44 0.56
CA SER A 89 -9.82 -11.83 0.19
C SER A 89 -9.14 -12.58 1.34
N PRO A 90 -9.68 -13.73 1.78
CA PRO A 90 -9.08 -14.50 2.88
C PRO A 90 -7.78 -15.21 2.48
N ARG A 91 -7.49 -15.34 1.21
CA ARG A 91 -6.34 -16.07 0.64
C ARG A 91 -5.96 -15.57 -0.75
N ASN A 92 -4.83 -16.03 -1.26
CA ASN A 92 -4.39 -15.82 -2.64
C ASN A 92 -5.44 -16.32 -3.62
N ASN A 93 -5.72 -15.55 -4.68
CA ASN A 93 -6.73 -15.89 -5.67
C ASN A 93 -6.52 -15.11 -6.97
N CYS A 94 -7.27 -15.51 -8.02
CA CYS A 94 -7.39 -14.77 -9.27
C CYS A 94 -8.86 -14.35 -9.45
N TYR A 95 -9.07 -13.08 -9.76
CA TYR A 95 -10.42 -12.53 -9.99
C TYR A 95 -10.48 -11.88 -11.37
N ARG A 96 -11.68 -11.92 -11.98
CA ARG A 96 -11.99 -11.22 -13.23
C ARG A 96 -13.13 -10.24 -12.98
N LEU A 97 -13.05 -9.04 -13.57
CA LEU A 97 -14.01 -7.96 -13.34
C LEU A 97 -15.45 -8.40 -13.62
N SER A 98 -15.70 -8.99 -14.78
CA SER A 98 -17.04 -9.47 -15.18
C SER A 98 -17.67 -10.52 -14.26
N ARG A 99 -16.89 -11.12 -13.35
CA ARG A 99 -17.35 -12.07 -12.33
C ARG A 99 -17.52 -11.46 -10.95
N LEU A 100 -16.98 -10.26 -10.73
CA LEU A 100 -17.06 -9.54 -9.47
C LEU A 100 -18.20 -8.53 -9.45
N VAL A 101 -18.45 -7.90 -10.58
CA VAL A 101 -19.42 -6.82 -10.70
C VAL A 101 -20.74 -7.35 -11.24
N THR A 102 -21.83 -6.69 -10.84
CA THR A 102 -23.18 -6.93 -11.36
C THR A 102 -23.51 -5.95 -12.48
N GLY A 103 -24.68 -6.10 -13.13
CA GLY A 103 -25.09 -5.28 -14.27
C GLY A 103 -25.11 -3.77 -14.06
N ASP A 104 -25.00 -3.30 -12.82
CA ASP A 104 -25.00 -1.86 -12.46
C ASP A 104 -23.58 -1.25 -12.44
N PHE A 105 -22.54 -1.98 -12.83
CA PHE A 105 -21.16 -1.51 -12.78
C PHE A 105 -20.93 -0.31 -13.72
N GLU A 106 -21.48 -0.35 -14.92
CA GLU A 106 -21.39 0.74 -15.90
C GLU A 106 -22.05 2.04 -15.40
N ASP A 107 -23.05 1.93 -14.51
CA ASP A 107 -23.71 3.06 -13.87
C ASP A 107 -22.96 3.57 -12.61
N SER A 108 -21.92 2.88 -12.18
CA SER A 108 -21.13 3.27 -11.01
C SER A 108 -20.31 4.53 -11.27
N SER A 109 -20.11 5.35 -10.23
CA SER A 109 -19.24 6.53 -10.30
C SER A 109 -17.80 6.18 -10.69
N TYR A 110 -17.30 5.01 -10.24
CA TYR A 110 -15.97 4.51 -10.60
C TYR A 110 -15.86 4.27 -12.11
N HIS A 111 -16.84 3.57 -12.71
CA HIS A 111 -16.83 3.31 -14.14
C HIS A 111 -16.94 4.62 -14.94
N GLN A 112 -17.93 5.48 -14.65
CA GLN A 112 -18.20 6.69 -15.43
C GLN A 112 -17.10 7.74 -15.32
N ASN A 113 -16.52 7.91 -14.14
CA ASN A 113 -15.56 8.99 -13.87
C ASN A 113 -14.09 8.59 -14.06
N TYR A 114 -13.81 7.28 -14.10
CA TYR A 114 -12.44 6.79 -14.20
C TYR A 114 -12.30 5.62 -15.19
N TYR A 115 -12.93 4.46 -14.90
CA TYR A 115 -12.62 3.21 -15.61
C TYR A 115 -12.86 3.32 -17.12
N ALA A 116 -13.95 3.92 -17.57
CA ALA A 116 -14.26 4.11 -18.98
C ALA A 116 -13.19 4.96 -19.72
N SER A 117 -12.56 5.93 -19.05
CA SER A 117 -11.53 6.78 -19.65
C SER A 117 -10.21 6.06 -19.91
N THR A 118 -9.96 4.93 -19.23
CA THR A 118 -8.73 4.14 -19.41
C THR A 118 -8.70 3.31 -20.69
N GLY A 119 -9.83 3.19 -21.41
CA GLY A 119 -9.98 2.32 -22.57
C GLY A 119 -9.92 0.83 -22.25
N THR A 120 -10.08 0.46 -20.98
CA THR A 120 -10.10 -0.93 -20.51
C THR A 120 -11.50 -1.52 -20.73
N VAL A 121 -11.57 -2.70 -21.36
CA VAL A 121 -12.82 -3.42 -21.62
C VAL A 121 -12.99 -4.63 -20.71
N ASP A 122 -11.92 -5.19 -20.19
CA ASP A 122 -11.92 -6.27 -19.20
C ASP A 122 -10.63 -6.26 -18.39
N GLU A 123 -10.69 -6.79 -17.19
CA GLU A 123 -9.54 -6.85 -16.29
C GLU A 123 -9.57 -8.12 -15.45
N ALA A 124 -8.39 -8.69 -15.24
CA ALA A 124 -8.18 -9.79 -14.30
C ALA A 124 -7.04 -9.43 -13.34
N ILE A 125 -7.14 -9.89 -12.09
CA ILE A 125 -6.10 -9.67 -11.09
C ILE A 125 -5.64 -10.98 -10.46
N ILE A 126 -4.35 -11.03 -10.10
CA ILE A 126 -3.79 -12.06 -9.22
C ILE A 126 -3.48 -11.41 -7.88
N VAL A 127 -4.10 -11.91 -6.83
CA VAL A 127 -4.02 -11.38 -5.46
C VAL A 127 -3.10 -12.25 -4.61
N THR A 128 -2.07 -11.63 -4.02
CA THR A 128 -1.16 -12.25 -3.07
C THR A 128 -1.25 -11.54 -1.73
N ARG A 129 -1.70 -12.25 -0.69
CA ARG A 129 -1.74 -11.71 0.68
C ARG A 129 -0.39 -11.93 1.35
N LEU A 130 0.18 -10.87 1.91
CA LEU A 130 1.44 -10.90 2.63
C LEU A 130 1.23 -11.12 4.13
N GLY A 131 2.31 -11.50 4.81
CA GLY A 131 2.28 -11.84 6.24
C GLY A 131 1.92 -10.69 7.18
N ASP A 132 2.13 -9.43 6.76
CA ASP A 132 1.76 -8.20 7.50
C ASP A 132 0.30 -7.75 7.26
N GLY A 133 -0.44 -8.50 6.42
CA GLY A 133 -1.82 -8.18 6.07
C GLY A 133 -1.96 -7.26 4.85
N SER A 134 -0.88 -6.74 4.31
CA SER A 134 -0.89 -6.06 3.00
C SER A 134 -1.11 -7.05 1.86
N VAL A 135 -1.35 -6.54 0.66
CA VAL A 135 -1.68 -7.35 -0.51
C VAL A 135 -0.91 -6.85 -1.72
N VAL A 136 -0.22 -7.75 -2.42
CA VAL A 136 0.27 -7.48 -3.77
C VAL A 136 -0.77 -7.92 -4.79
N ASN A 137 -1.10 -7.03 -5.70
CA ASN A 137 -2.05 -7.24 -6.79
C ASN A 137 -1.32 -7.11 -8.13
N ILE A 138 -1.40 -8.14 -8.98
CA ILE A 138 -1.00 -8.04 -10.39
C ILE A 138 -2.26 -7.75 -11.20
N SER A 139 -2.37 -6.53 -11.72
CA SER A 139 -3.47 -6.10 -12.60
C SER A 139 -3.11 -6.38 -14.07
N LEU A 140 -4.04 -7.00 -14.78
CA LEU A 140 -3.94 -7.47 -16.15
C LEU A 140 -5.14 -6.95 -16.93
N MET A 141 -4.95 -5.89 -17.68
CA MET A 141 -6.01 -5.21 -18.43
C MET A 141 -6.13 -5.73 -19.87
N ARG A 142 -7.30 -5.53 -20.45
CA ARG A 142 -7.58 -5.72 -21.88
C ARG A 142 -8.17 -4.43 -22.45
N HIS A 143 -7.62 -3.97 -23.54
CA HIS A 143 -8.14 -2.81 -24.28
C HIS A 143 -9.06 -3.24 -25.41
N GLU A 144 -9.81 -2.28 -25.97
CA GLU A 144 -10.79 -2.54 -27.04
C GLU A 144 -10.25 -3.36 -28.20
N ASN A 145 -9.02 -3.11 -28.62
CA ASN A 145 -8.37 -3.84 -29.72
C ASN A 145 -8.04 -5.30 -29.40
N GLN A 146 -8.08 -5.69 -28.14
CA GLN A 146 -7.83 -7.06 -27.66
C GLN A 146 -9.13 -7.81 -27.34
N GLY A 147 -10.22 -7.07 -27.08
CA GLY A 147 -11.48 -7.61 -26.57
C GLY A 147 -11.36 -8.20 -25.16
N GLU A 148 -12.43 -8.77 -24.65
CA GLU A 148 -12.44 -9.40 -23.34
C GLU A 148 -11.58 -10.68 -23.27
N PHE A 149 -11.21 -11.10 -22.05
CA PHE A 149 -10.59 -12.41 -21.84
C PHE A 149 -11.55 -13.53 -22.25
N SER A 150 -11.07 -14.47 -23.07
CA SER A 150 -11.78 -15.73 -23.28
C SER A 150 -11.77 -16.57 -21.99
N GLU A 151 -12.71 -17.50 -21.85
CA GLU A 151 -12.73 -18.43 -20.73
C GLU A 151 -11.45 -19.27 -20.64
N GLY A 152 -10.85 -19.61 -21.77
CA GLY A 152 -9.57 -20.33 -21.83
C GLY A 152 -8.41 -19.53 -21.25
N GLU A 153 -8.30 -18.25 -21.61
CA GLU A 153 -7.27 -17.33 -21.11
C GLU A 153 -7.44 -17.09 -19.60
N TYR A 154 -8.67 -16.81 -19.15
CA TYR A 154 -8.94 -16.62 -17.72
C TYR A 154 -8.64 -17.89 -16.91
N ASN A 155 -9.07 -19.08 -17.38
CA ASN A 155 -8.78 -20.33 -16.71
C ASN A 155 -7.28 -20.63 -16.65
N TRP A 156 -6.52 -20.22 -17.67
CA TRP A 156 -5.07 -20.30 -17.64
C TRP A 156 -4.48 -19.35 -16.55
N LEU A 157 -4.88 -18.08 -16.51
CA LEU A 157 -4.48 -17.13 -15.47
C LEU A 157 -4.81 -17.66 -14.07
N TYR A 158 -6.01 -18.19 -13.90
CA TYR A 158 -6.43 -18.80 -12.63
C TYR A 158 -5.54 -20.00 -12.25
N SER A 159 -5.15 -20.84 -13.22
CA SER A 159 -4.33 -22.03 -12.97
C SER A 159 -2.91 -21.72 -12.52
N ILE A 160 -2.34 -20.60 -12.99
CA ILE A 160 -0.99 -20.16 -12.61
C ILE A 160 -0.98 -19.27 -11.35
N SER A 161 -2.12 -18.72 -10.95
CA SER A 161 -2.22 -17.70 -9.92
C SER A 161 -1.59 -18.13 -8.58
N GLN A 162 -1.73 -19.39 -8.19
CA GLN A 162 -1.17 -19.88 -6.93
C GLN A 162 0.37 -19.89 -6.97
N VAL A 163 0.99 -20.35 -8.04
CA VAL A 163 2.45 -20.38 -8.14
C VAL A 163 3.01 -18.94 -8.25
N ILE A 164 2.34 -18.06 -8.97
CA ILE A 164 2.72 -16.64 -9.04
C ILE A 164 2.61 -15.99 -7.66
N ALA A 165 1.54 -16.25 -6.92
CA ALA A 165 1.35 -15.71 -5.57
C ALA A 165 2.44 -16.18 -4.61
N GLU A 166 2.81 -17.47 -4.63
CA GLU A 166 3.91 -17.97 -3.79
C GLU A 166 5.26 -17.32 -4.16
N LEU A 167 5.52 -17.08 -5.43
CA LEU A 167 6.74 -16.42 -5.88
C LEU A 167 6.77 -14.93 -5.50
N ILE A 168 5.62 -14.25 -5.54
CA ILE A 168 5.48 -12.88 -5.05
C ILE A 168 5.74 -12.85 -3.53
N ASP A 169 5.16 -13.75 -2.74
CA ASP A 169 5.39 -13.83 -1.30
C ASP A 169 6.87 -14.11 -0.98
N LEU A 170 7.53 -15.01 -1.73
CA LEU A 170 8.97 -15.23 -1.60
C LEU A 170 9.80 -14.00 -1.96
N HIS A 171 9.43 -13.28 -3.02
CA HIS A 171 10.11 -12.04 -3.43
C HIS A 171 9.95 -10.94 -2.37
N THR A 172 8.75 -10.77 -1.84
CA THR A 172 8.44 -9.74 -0.85
C THR A 172 9.04 -9.98 0.53
N ARG A 173 9.46 -11.21 0.84
CA ARG A 173 10.19 -11.54 2.08
C ARG A 173 11.67 -11.18 2.02
N ARG A 174 12.21 -10.78 0.87
CA ARG A 174 13.62 -10.36 0.76
C ARG A 174 13.81 -9.00 1.43
N GLU A 175 14.95 -8.86 2.11
CA GLU A 175 15.29 -7.68 2.91
C GLU A 175 15.19 -6.39 2.09
N GLU A 176 15.71 -6.39 0.87
CA GLU A 176 15.67 -5.23 -0.05
C GLU A 176 14.23 -4.81 -0.42
N PHE A 177 13.32 -5.76 -0.65
CA PHE A 177 11.91 -5.44 -0.88
C PHE A 177 11.25 -4.89 0.38
N VAL A 178 11.52 -5.50 1.52
CA VAL A 178 11.02 -5.09 2.83
C VAL A 178 11.47 -3.66 3.14
N GLU A 179 12.77 -3.35 3.00
CA GLU A 179 13.30 -2.01 3.21
C GLU A 179 12.71 -0.98 2.24
N SER A 180 12.58 -1.32 0.95
CA SER A 180 12.11 -0.39 -0.07
C SER A 180 10.61 -0.16 -0.07
N ASN A 181 9.79 -1.13 0.36
CA ASN A 181 8.34 -1.11 0.16
C ASN A 181 7.51 -1.28 1.44
N LEU A 182 7.91 -2.18 2.34
CA LEU A 182 7.14 -2.48 3.55
C LEU A 182 7.65 -1.69 4.75
N LEU A 183 8.97 -1.47 4.84
CA LEU A 183 9.60 -0.65 5.89
C LEU A 183 9.73 0.83 5.50
N GLN A 184 9.47 1.23 4.26
CA GLN A 184 9.08 2.62 4.07
C GLN A 184 7.74 2.77 4.78
N PRO A 185 7.75 3.39 5.95
CA PRO A 185 6.56 3.45 6.75
C PRO A 185 5.51 4.16 5.91
N GLY A 186 4.39 3.54 5.72
CA GLY A 186 3.22 4.26 5.32
C GLY A 186 2.98 5.41 6.29
N VAL A 187 2.16 6.35 5.92
CA VAL A 187 1.81 7.50 6.78
C VAL A 187 1.51 7.04 8.21
N ASP A 188 0.89 5.87 8.39
CA ASP A 188 0.59 5.30 9.72
C ASP A 188 1.83 4.93 10.52
N HIS A 189 2.84 4.32 9.90
CA HIS A 189 4.07 3.98 10.64
C HIS A 189 4.89 5.26 10.96
N HIS A 190 4.96 6.22 10.04
CA HIS A 190 5.57 7.52 10.31
C HIS A 190 4.82 8.28 11.41
N ILE A 191 3.49 8.27 11.37
CA ILE A 191 2.67 8.84 12.42
C ILE A 191 2.90 8.11 13.74
N GLN A 192 2.95 6.78 13.73
CA GLN A 192 3.20 5.97 14.91
C GLN A 192 4.60 6.22 15.48
N GLN A 193 5.65 6.18 14.66
CA GLN A 193 7.00 6.57 15.07
C GLN A 193 7.05 8.03 15.53
N GLY A 194 6.31 8.92 14.85
CA GLY A 194 6.17 10.29 15.25
C GLY A 194 5.58 10.42 16.66
N PHE A 195 4.53 9.69 16.99
CA PHE A 195 3.95 9.69 18.34
C PHE A 195 4.95 9.24 19.40
N GLU A 196 5.77 8.25 19.10
CA GLU A 196 6.75 7.68 20.03
C GLU A 196 7.99 8.55 20.20
N SER A 197 8.47 9.17 19.13
CA SER A 197 9.76 9.89 19.12
C SER A 197 9.68 11.42 19.15
N PHE A 198 8.53 12.01 18.74
CA PHE A 198 8.37 13.46 18.67
C PHE A 198 8.59 14.13 20.02
N GLY A 199 9.46 15.12 20.05
CA GLY A 199 9.77 15.90 21.26
C GLY A 199 10.71 15.22 22.25
N SER A 200 11.12 13.97 22.01
CA SER A 200 11.96 13.19 22.94
C SER A 200 13.30 13.86 23.27
N SER A 201 13.81 14.72 22.40
CA SER A 201 15.03 15.52 22.66
C SER A 201 14.81 16.71 23.59
N TYR A 202 13.57 17.07 23.87
CA TYR A 202 13.20 18.29 24.61
C TYR A 202 12.51 18.00 25.95
N VAL A 203 11.86 16.83 26.08
CA VAL A 203 11.10 16.47 27.27
C VAL A 203 11.76 15.29 28.01
N SER A 204 11.40 15.05 29.26
CA SER A 204 11.84 13.85 29.99
C SER A 204 11.04 12.62 29.60
N ASP A 205 11.53 11.40 29.90
CA ASP A 205 10.85 10.14 29.59
C ASP A 205 9.38 10.13 30.08
N ARG A 206 9.15 10.63 31.30
CA ARG A 206 7.79 10.70 31.87
C ARG A 206 6.90 11.74 31.20
N GLU A 207 7.48 12.84 30.75
CA GLU A 207 6.77 13.83 29.93
C GLU A 207 6.49 13.30 28.51
N GLN A 208 7.36 12.45 27.98
CA GLN A 208 7.18 11.79 26.68
C GLN A 208 5.94 10.87 26.70
N GLU A 209 5.74 10.08 27.74
CA GLU A 209 4.56 9.25 27.90
C GLU A 209 3.26 10.10 27.91
N VAL A 210 3.29 11.24 28.58
CA VAL A 210 2.15 12.18 28.61
C VAL A 210 1.97 12.85 27.25
N LEU A 211 3.07 13.26 26.59
CA LEU A 211 3.05 13.90 25.26
C LEU A 211 2.43 12.98 24.22
N GLU A 212 2.82 11.72 24.17
CA GLU A 212 2.26 10.72 23.28
C GLU A 212 0.74 10.58 23.44
N LEU A 213 0.26 10.48 24.67
CA LEU A 213 -1.19 10.40 24.94
C LEU A 213 -1.93 11.67 24.51
N LEU A 214 -1.34 12.84 24.73
CA LEU A 214 -1.92 14.12 24.28
C LEU A 214 -2.03 14.20 22.75
N LEU A 215 -1.00 13.77 22.04
CA LEU A 215 -0.98 13.73 20.57
C LEU A 215 -1.98 12.71 20.01
N ARG A 216 -2.21 11.60 20.72
CA ARG A 216 -3.26 10.62 20.39
C ARG A 216 -4.68 11.07 20.74
N GLY A 217 -4.83 12.29 21.27
CA GLY A 217 -6.12 12.89 21.58
C GLY A 217 -6.73 12.50 22.91
N TYR A 218 -5.99 11.82 23.80
CA TYR A 218 -6.49 11.47 25.14
C TYR A 218 -6.59 12.71 26.03
N GLY A 219 -7.71 12.81 26.75
CA GLY A 219 -7.92 13.83 27.78
C GLY A 219 -7.05 13.57 29.02
N ALA A 220 -6.92 14.60 29.88
CA ALA A 220 -6.07 14.51 31.07
C ALA A 220 -6.50 13.44 32.07
N ASP A 221 -7.82 13.20 32.21
CA ASP A 221 -8.37 12.15 33.08
C ASP A 221 -7.99 10.75 32.57
N THR A 222 -8.22 10.48 31.28
CA THR A 222 -7.88 9.20 30.65
C THR A 222 -6.35 8.96 30.64
N SER A 223 -5.57 10.03 30.45
CA SER A 223 -4.11 9.93 30.53
C SER A 223 -3.63 9.60 31.95
N ALA A 224 -4.28 10.15 32.95
CA ALA A 224 -3.99 9.83 34.36
C ALA A 224 -4.25 8.35 34.68
N GLU A 225 -5.39 7.82 34.24
CA GLU A 225 -5.74 6.40 34.38
C GLU A 225 -4.74 5.48 33.65
N LYS A 226 -4.40 5.79 32.39
CA LYS A 226 -3.48 4.98 31.58
C LYS A 226 -2.06 4.92 32.13
N LEU A 227 -1.60 6.02 32.76
CA LEU A 227 -0.24 6.14 33.30
C LEU A 227 -0.15 5.83 34.80
N ASP A 228 -1.28 5.51 35.45
CA ASP A 228 -1.39 5.28 36.90
C ASP A 228 -0.79 6.43 37.74
N ILE A 229 -1.18 7.67 37.40
CA ILE A 229 -0.77 8.90 38.09
C ILE A 229 -1.96 9.81 38.37
N SER A 230 -1.77 10.81 39.25
CA SER A 230 -2.83 11.74 39.54
C SER A 230 -3.11 12.68 38.35
N LEU A 231 -4.38 13.12 38.22
CA LEU A 231 -4.78 14.15 37.26
C LEU A 231 -3.96 15.42 37.38
N GLU A 232 -3.62 15.82 38.60
CA GLU A 232 -2.78 16.99 38.86
C GLU A 232 -1.36 16.80 38.33
N THR A 233 -0.83 15.58 38.41
CA THR A 233 0.48 15.24 37.83
C THR A 233 0.46 15.35 36.32
N VAL A 234 -0.58 14.86 35.64
CA VAL A 234 -0.75 15.01 34.20
C VAL A 234 -0.82 16.48 33.79
N ARG A 235 -1.61 17.29 34.50
CA ARG A 235 -1.70 18.74 34.24
C ARG A 235 -0.37 19.45 34.40
N ARG A 236 0.41 19.09 35.41
CA ARG A 236 1.76 19.62 35.63
C ARG A 236 2.71 19.24 34.48
N HIS A 237 2.72 17.98 34.05
CA HIS A 237 3.52 17.53 32.90
C HIS A 237 3.10 18.26 31.62
N ARG A 238 1.80 18.38 31.35
CA ARG A 238 1.29 19.12 30.19
C ARG A 238 1.79 20.58 30.17
N LYS A 239 1.76 21.27 31.30
CA LYS A 239 2.25 22.64 31.42
C LYS A 239 3.77 22.72 31.16
N SER A 240 4.54 21.75 31.64
CA SER A 240 5.97 21.63 31.41
C SER A 240 6.30 21.38 29.94
N ILE A 241 5.58 20.41 29.31
CA ILE A 241 5.71 20.08 27.87
C ILE A 241 5.46 21.33 27.02
N TYR A 242 4.36 22.03 27.25
CA TYR A 242 4.03 23.24 26.48
C TYR A 242 5.12 24.31 26.58
N LYS A 243 5.66 24.49 27.76
CA LYS A 243 6.78 25.42 27.97
C LYS A 243 8.05 25.00 27.25
N LYS A 244 8.36 23.71 27.25
CA LYS A 244 9.58 23.15 26.61
C LYS A 244 9.52 23.15 25.09
N LEU A 245 8.32 22.94 24.53
CA LEU A 245 8.09 22.92 23.07
C LEU A 245 7.64 24.28 22.52
N ASP A 246 7.58 25.30 23.35
CA ASP A 246 7.16 26.68 23.02
C ASP A 246 5.78 26.75 22.34
N VAL A 247 4.81 26.01 22.90
CA VAL A 247 3.42 25.98 22.44
C VAL A 247 2.47 26.45 23.54
N ASN A 248 1.33 27.06 23.16
CA ASN A 248 0.40 27.63 24.12
C ASN A 248 -0.92 26.83 24.24
N SER A 249 -1.19 25.94 23.30
CA SER A 249 -2.42 25.16 23.25
C SER A 249 -2.17 23.74 22.72
N GLN A 250 -3.17 22.87 22.90
CA GLN A 250 -3.13 21.53 22.30
C GLN A 250 -3.20 21.61 20.76
N ALA A 251 -3.88 22.62 20.22
CA ALA A 251 -3.91 22.85 18.78
C ALA A 251 -2.54 23.26 18.25
N ASP A 252 -1.78 24.12 18.97
CA ASP A 252 -0.42 24.48 18.58
C ASP A 252 0.52 23.28 18.64
N LEU A 253 0.39 22.46 19.69
CA LEU A 253 1.15 21.21 19.83
C LEU A 253 0.89 20.26 18.65
N PHE A 254 -0.38 20.11 18.28
CA PHE A 254 -0.76 19.24 17.15
C PHE A 254 -0.27 19.80 15.81
N ALA A 255 -0.34 21.12 15.60
CA ALA A 255 0.21 21.77 14.41
C ALA A 255 1.74 21.56 14.31
N LEU A 256 2.47 21.70 15.43
CA LEU A 256 3.89 21.44 15.49
C LEU A 256 4.23 19.99 15.16
N PHE A 257 3.45 19.03 15.69
CA PHE A 257 3.57 17.60 15.38
C PHE A 257 3.35 17.31 13.88
N ILE A 258 2.26 17.82 13.29
CA ILE A 258 1.97 17.64 11.85
C ILE A 258 3.11 18.18 10.98
N ASN A 259 3.68 19.33 11.33
CA ASN A 259 4.80 19.92 10.59
C ASN A 259 6.10 19.10 10.72
N ALA A 260 6.27 18.34 11.80
CA ALA A 260 7.43 17.48 12.01
C ALA A 260 7.30 16.08 11.36
N ILE A 261 6.08 15.60 11.03
CA ILE A 261 5.84 14.28 10.42
C ILE A 261 6.70 14.02 9.16
N PRO A 262 6.85 14.96 8.20
CA PRO A 262 7.67 14.74 7.01
C PRO A 262 9.14 14.39 7.31
N TYR A 263 9.62 14.71 8.50
CA TYR A 263 11.01 14.48 8.91
C TYR A 263 11.21 13.16 9.67
N VAL A 264 10.14 12.43 10.00
CA VAL A 264 10.21 11.16 10.74
C VAL A 264 11.09 10.12 10.02
N ALA A 265 10.96 10.00 8.70
CA ALA A 265 11.79 9.10 7.90
C ALA A 265 13.28 9.48 7.96
N GLN A 266 13.59 10.78 7.94
CA GLN A 266 14.97 11.28 8.03
C GLN A 266 15.55 11.11 9.42
N ALA A 267 14.70 11.13 10.44
CA ALA A 267 15.10 11.01 11.85
C ALA A 267 15.52 9.57 12.23
N LYS A 268 15.19 8.55 11.42
CA LYS A 268 15.60 7.15 11.63
C LYS A 268 15.37 6.63 13.05
N GLY A 269 14.23 6.99 13.65
CA GLY A 269 13.88 6.61 15.02
C GLY A 269 14.31 7.62 16.09
N GLU A 270 15.07 8.68 15.75
CA GLU A 270 15.32 9.83 16.61
C GLU A 270 14.16 10.84 16.56
N ASP A 271 14.28 11.93 17.30
CA ASP A 271 13.28 12.99 17.38
C ASP A 271 13.16 13.78 16.06
N PRO A 272 12.03 13.68 15.32
CA PRO A 272 11.84 14.43 14.07
C PRO A 272 11.77 15.95 14.30
N LEU A 273 11.37 16.39 15.49
CA LEU A 273 11.30 17.80 15.84
C LEU A 273 12.70 18.47 15.83
N LYS A 274 13.73 17.73 16.20
CA LYS A 274 15.11 18.20 16.17
C LYS A 274 15.58 18.55 14.74
N ILE A 275 15.09 17.81 13.74
CA ILE A 275 15.40 18.05 12.33
C ILE A 275 14.58 19.22 11.81
N TYR A 276 13.29 19.27 12.17
CA TYR A 276 12.38 20.33 11.76
C TYR A 276 12.79 21.73 12.27
N MET A 277 13.38 21.81 13.47
CA MET A 277 13.75 23.08 14.11
C MET A 277 15.18 23.57 13.75
N ASN A 278 15.99 22.77 13.04
CA ASN A 278 17.32 23.15 12.54
C ASN A 278 17.24 23.59 11.08
#